data_91272ae58c70b0b456787a57add8630e
#
_entry.id   91272ae58c70b0b456787a57add8630e
#
_cell.length_a   1.000
_cell.length_b   1.000
_cell.length_c   1.000
_cell.angle_alpha   90.00
_cell.angle_beta   90.00
_cell.angle_gamma   90.00
#
_symmetry.space_group_name_H-M   'P 1'
#
loop_
_entity.id
_entity.type
_entity.pdbx_description
1 polymer ?
#
loop_
_entity_poly.entity_id
_entity_poly.type
_entity_poly.pdbx_seq_one_letter_code
_entity_poly.pdbx_strand_id
1 'polypeptide(L)'
;MDLFTLLKHTIFVFSFILISSLRVYSQCGGGPTSDIDSNLESFFLLGNTSQINYSGCPGVLGVEDQTSLGADLSAGGNYVATVQFGTCGGNYSGAGEAWIDWNQNGNYEPTESIGSWQGTPPTASTNFNFFVPANSIAGFTTMRVTQEEQGSIPLDPCAEFTWGSVVEFSIFITGGIDCTGFLGNTSAEAIIVPSIPFVDTNSTVMCYSSESTVYNSPDVFYKFGTNPLAASTTVSLCNSSFDTYLTILDVNLNVIAFNDDGNSCSSGESEITFESGSYDSLYAVVEGWNLENGEYIINITDELNVGAHQNLKEVFTIYPNPANNIIHFSGSLVFKVEIFDIQGRKMLSEANLDGITNLDISFLKSGTYLVNSKGVNNESQTTSLIISSDE
;
A
#
# COMPACT_ATOMS: atom_id res chain seq x y z
N MET A 1 -38.42 49.53 -13.35
CA MET A 1 -37.35 48.97 -14.21
C MET A 1 -36.25 48.54 -13.25
N ASP A 2 -36.31 47.25 -12.94
CA ASP A 2 -35.75 46.70 -11.71
C ASP A 2 -34.27 46.41 -11.77
N LEU A 3 -33.59 46.78 -10.70
CA LEU A 3 -32.16 46.62 -10.42
C LEU A 3 -31.77 45.15 -10.09
N PHE A 4 -32.63 44.19 -10.41
CA PHE A 4 -32.45 42.79 -10.03
C PHE A 4 -32.01 41.85 -11.18
N THR A 5 -31.74 42.36 -12.37
CA THR A 5 -31.43 41.54 -13.55
C THR A 5 -29.95 41.55 -13.93
N LEU A 6 -29.04 42.19 -13.16
CA LEU A 6 -27.61 42.27 -13.49
C LEU A 6 -26.72 41.46 -12.55
N LEU A 7 -27.26 40.59 -11.70
CA LEU A 7 -26.45 39.82 -10.73
C LEU A 7 -26.49 38.29 -10.97
N LYS A 8 -26.81 37.86 -12.18
CA LYS A 8 -26.89 36.42 -12.51
C LYS A 8 -25.84 35.90 -13.53
N HIS A 9 -24.86 36.69 -13.92
CA HIS A 9 -23.91 36.28 -14.95
C HIS A 9 -22.42 36.40 -14.57
N THR A 10 -22.07 36.42 -13.28
CA THR A 10 -20.65 36.52 -12.87
C THR A 10 -20.27 35.52 -11.76
N ILE A 11 -20.87 34.32 -11.76
CA ILE A 11 -20.41 33.22 -10.90
C ILE A 11 -20.31 31.96 -11.80
N PHE A 12 -19.42 32.02 -12.75
CA PHE A 12 -18.89 30.83 -13.44
C PHE A 12 -17.57 31.25 -14.08
N VAL A 13 -16.50 31.02 -13.42
CA VAL A 13 -15.14 30.74 -13.86
C VAL A 13 -14.21 31.00 -12.67
N PHE A 14 -14.14 30.08 -11.73
CA PHE A 14 -12.93 29.80 -10.95
C PHE A 14 -13.13 28.41 -10.31
N SER A 15 -13.32 27.40 -11.16
CA SER A 15 -12.92 26.06 -10.80
C SER A 15 -11.42 26.04 -10.97
N PHE A 16 -10.70 26.34 -9.89
CA PHE A 16 -9.28 26.04 -9.80
C PHE A 16 -9.16 24.53 -9.95
N ILE A 17 -8.79 24.08 -11.13
CA ILE A 17 -8.16 22.78 -11.30
C ILE A 17 -6.89 22.88 -10.46
N LEU A 18 -6.92 22.33 -9.25
CA LEU A 18 -5.75 21.96 -8.51
C LEU A 18 -5.15 20.80 -9.30
N ILE A 19 -4.36 21.12 -10.32
CA ILE A 19 -3.42 20.16 -10.89
C ILE A 19 -2.40 19.97 -9.77
N SER A 20 -2.62 18.96 -8.92
CA SER A 20 -1.53 18.40 -8.15
C SER A 20 -0.52 17.95 -9.21
N SER A 21 0.58 18.66 -9.31
CA SER A 21 1.76 18.19 -10.02
C SER A 21 2.20 16.92 -9.29
N LEU A 22 1.68 15.77 -9.70
CA LEU A 22 2.32 14.49 -9.43
C LEU A 22 3.71 14.63 -10.04
N ARG A 23 4.68 14.87 -9.19
CA ARG A 23 6.07 14.76 -9.58
C ARG A 23 6.32 13.27 -9.69
N VAL A 24 6.31 12.76 -10.91
CA VAL A 24 6.90 11.45 -11.19
C VAL A 24 8.37 11.62 -10.84
N TYR A 25 8.78 11.11 -9.69
CA TYR A 25 10.18 11.02 -9.34
C TYR A 25 10.71 9.81 -10.09
N SER A 26 11.55 10.03 -11.09
CA SER A 26 12.43 8.97 -11.57
C SER A 26 13.29 8.52 -10.39
N GLN A 27 13.16 7.27 -9.98
CA GLN A 27 14.03 6.68 -8.95
C GLN A 27 15.45 6.43 -9.48
N CYS A 28 15.60 6.55 -10.77
CA CYS A 28 16.82 6.31 -11.50
C CYS A 28 17.70 7.57 -11.47
N GLY A 29 18.60 7.66 -10.51
CA GLY A 29 19.68 8.65 -10.50
C GLY A 29 20.72 8.37 -11.60
N GLY A 30 21.94 8.83 -11.43
CA GLY A 30 23.03 8.60 -12.36
C GLY A 30 23.19 9.73 -13.39
N GLY A 31 23.82 9.41 -14.52
CA GLY A 31 24.18 10.38 -15.56
C GLY A 31 25.64 10.84 -15.48
N PRO A 32 26.05 11.82 -16.33
CA PRO A 32 27.43 12.23 -16.45
C PRO A 32 27.94 12.99 -15.22
N THR A 33 29.17 12.72 -14.84
CA THR A 33 29.90 13.46 -13.79
C THR A 33 30.74 14.62 -14.37
N SER A 34 30.74 14.77 -15.70
CA SER A 34 31.36 15.87 -16.44
C SER A 34 30.35 16.50 -17.39
N ASP A 35 30.32 17.81 -17.49
CA ASP A 35 29.51 18.60 -18.41
C ASP A 35 30.26 18.92 -19.72
N ILE A 36 31.39 18.30 -19.96
CA ILE A 36 32.25 18.52 -21.12
C ILE A 36 32.01 17.39 -22.13
N ASP A 37 31.84 17.76 -23.41
CA ASP A 37 31.72 16.87 -24.58
C ASP A 37 30.49 15.93 -24.57
N SER A 38 30.30 15.19 -25.64
CA SER A 38 29.39 14.04 -25.82
C SER A 38 27.92 14.26 -25.40
N ASN A 39 27.32 15.37 -25.82
CA ASN A 39 25.94 15.69 -25.49
C ASN A 39 24.96 15.21 -26.58
N LEU A 40 23.70 14.95 -26.16
CA LEU A 40 22.57 14.82 -27.06
C LEU A 40 22.38 16.16 -27.81
N GLU A 41 22.62 16.20 -29.12
CA GLU A 41 22.51 17.45 -29.90
C GLU A 41 21.06 17.80 -30.23
N SER A 42 20.24 16.84 -30.60
CA SER A 42 18.82 17.05 -30.79
C SER A 42 17.99 15.81 -30.63
N PHE A 43 16.75 16.03 -30.22
CA PHE A 43 15.72 14.99 -30.13
C PHE A 43 14.39 15.53 -30.65
N PHE A 44 13.78 14.79 -31.56
CA PHE A 44 12.47 15.11 -32.11
C PHE A 44 11.53 13.90 -32.04
N LEU A 45 10.36 14.08 -31.44
CA LEU A 45 9.28 13.11 -31.45
C LEU A 45 7.96 13.81 -31.68
N LEU A 46 7.28 13.44 -32.78
CA LEU A 46 5.93 13.89 -33.06
C LEU A 46 4.92 12.94 -32.43
N GLY A 47 4.14 13.43 -31.47
CA GLY A 47 2.97 12.75 -30.93
C GLY A 47 1.71 13.03 -31.75
N ASN A 48 0.53 12.72 -31.17
CA ASN A 48 -0.75 12.92 -31.89
C ASN A 48 -1.13 14.41 -31.99
N THR A 49 -0.93 15.20 -30.92
CA THR A 49 -1.28 16.62 -30.87
C THR A 49 -0.14 17.50 -30.36
N SER A 50 0.87 16.92 -29.73
CA SER A 50 2.03 17.59 -29.15
C SER A 50 3.33 16.96 -29.65
N GLN A 51 4.44 17.65 -29.47
CA GLN A 51 5.74 17.16 -29.91
C GLN A 51 6.86 17.58 -29.00
N ILE A 52 7.89 16.73 -28.90
CA ILE A 52 9.18 17.10 -28.34
C ILE A 52 10.04 17.62 -29.51
N ASN A 53 10.62 18.81 -29.32
CA ASN A 53 11.60 19.35 -30.21
C ASN A 53 12.72 19.99 -29.35
N TYR A 54 13.74 19.21 -29.11
CA TYR A 54 14.86 19.54 -28.24
C TYR A 54 16.14 19.76 -29.07
N SER A 55 16.93 20.73 -28.67
CA SER A 55 18.27 20.97 -29.15
C SER A 55 19.17 21.26 -27.93
N GLY A 56 20.07 20.35 -27.64
CA GLY A 56 20.99 20.42 -26.52
C GLY A 56 22.36 20.95 -26.91
N CYS A 57 23.14 21.29 -25.94
CA CYS A 57 24.48 21.88 -25.87
C CYS A 57 24.44 23.26 -25.22
N PRO A 58 25.15 23.49 -24.14
CA PRO A 58 26.10 22.60 -23.48
C PRO A 58 25.45 21.54 -22.62
N GLY A 59 26.18 20.50 -22.23
CA GLY A 59 25.76 19.45 -21.33
C GLY A 59 25.53 19.92 -19.89
N VAL A 60 24.92 19.04 -19.12
CA VAL A 60 24.56 19.25 -17.71
C VAL A 60 25.08 18.05 -16.92
N LEU A 61 25.53 18.28 -15.69
CA LEU A 61 25.88 17.19 -14.75
C LEU A 61 24.61 16.44 -14.33
N GLY A 62 24.70 15.11 -14.29
CA GLY A 62 23.58 14.25 -13.91
C GLY A 62 22.49 14.25 -14.99
N VAL A 63 21.24 14.36 -14.58
CA VAL A 63 20.06 14.33 -15.44
C VAL A 63 19.60 15.74 -15.78
N GLU A 64 19.50 16.05 -17.08
CA GLU A 64 18.87 17.28 -17.55
C GLU A 64 17.35 17.12 -17.58
N ASP A 65 16.65 17.85 -16.73
CA ASP A 65 15.18 17.87 -16.68
C ASP A 65 14.63 18.77 -17.79
N GLN A 66 14.08 18.14 -18.83
CA GLN A 66 13.34 18.75 -19.93
C GLN A 66 11.86 18.30 -19.95
N THR A 67 11.31 17.91 -18.81
CA THR A 67 9.91 17.46 -18.70
C THR A 67 8.87 18.53 -19.01
N SER A 68 9.28 19.78 -19.18
CA SER A 68 8.45 20.82 -19.78
C SER A 68 8.17 20.61 -21.25
N LEU A 69 8.98 19.80 -21.95
CA LEU A 69 8.77 19.34 -23.33
C LEU A 69 8.12 17.96 -23.28
N GLY A 70 7.05 17.77 -24.06
CA GLY A 70 6.33 16.50 -24.05
C GLY A 70 5.66 16.15 -25.36
N ALA A 71 5.38 14.86 -25.54
CA ALA A 71 4.59 14.32 -26.63
C ALA A 71 3.47 13.41 -26.10
N ASP A 72 2.33 13.41 -26.81
CA ASP A 72 1.20 12.55 -26.52
C ASP A 72 1.17 11.35 -27.47
N LEU A 73 1.18 10.15 -26.93
CA LEU A 73 1.26 8.89 -27.65
C LEU A 73 0.03 8.03 -27.35
N SER A 74 -0.46 7.30 -28.34
CA SER A 74 -1.56 6.34 -28.13
C SER A 74 -1.00 4.95 -27.87
N ALA A 75 -1.50 4.26 -26.84
CA ALA A 75 -1.24 2.85 -26.64
C ALA A 75 -1.64 2.05 -27.89
N GLY A 76 -0.80 1.11 -28.32
CA GLY A 76 -0.96 0.41 -29.58
C GLY A 76 -0.54 1.20 -30.84
N GLY A 77 0.01 2.42 -30.69
CA GLY A 77 0.47 3.26 -31.78
C GLY A 77 1.92 3.02 -32.19
N ASN A 78 2.27 3.39 -33.43
CA ASN A 78 3.65 3.38 -33.93
C ASN A 78 4.16 4.80 -34.10
N TYR A 79 5.36 5.05 -33.61
CA TYR A 79 6.00 6.38 -33.64
C TYR A 79 7.46 6.30 -34.08
N VAL A 80 8.02 7.44 -34.37
CA VAL A 80 9.43 7.58 -34.76
C VAL A 80 10.04 8.72 -33.96
N ALA A 81 11.06 8.44 -33.20
CA ALA A 81 11.92 9.44 -32.58
C ALA A 81 13.15 9.64 -33.49
N THR A 82 13.46 10.89 -33.83
CA THR A 82 14.67 11.24 -34.56
C THR A 82 15.68 11.85 -33.63
N VAL A 83 16.84 11.22 -33.51
CA VAL A 83 17.87 11.54 -32.50
C VAL A 83 19.17 11.89 -33.19
N GLN A 84 19.81 12.98 -32.77
CA GLN A 84 21.16 13.34 -33.18
C GLN A 84 22.06 13.26 -31.95
N PHE A 85 22.86 12.22 -31.89
CA PHE A 85 23.95 12.10 -30.91
C PHE A 85 25.16 12.86 -31.41
N GLY A 86 25.72 13.68 -30.55
CA GLY A 86 26.82 14.57 -30.94
C GLY A 86 27.79 14.79 -29.79
N THR A 87 28.67 15.74 -29.98
CA THR A 87 29.75 16.04 -29.03
C THR A 87 29.84 17.51 -28.71
N CYS A 88 29.03 18.35 -29.34
CA CYS A 88 29.05 19.81 -29.16
C CYS A 88 30.45 20.48 -29.12
N GLY A 89 31.43 19.87 -29.74
CA GLY A 89 32.80 20.39 -29.78
C GLY A 89 33.87 19.34 -30.00
N GLY A 90 33.62 18.10 -29.64
CA GLY A 90 34.52 16.95 -29.85
C GLY A 90 33.79 15.78 -30.53
N ASN A 91 34.51 14.83 -31.08
CA ASN A 91 33.99 13.67 -31.79
C ASN A 91 34.59 12.41 -31.19
N TYR A 92 33.90 11.83 -30.23
CA TYR A 92 34.32 10.65 -29.53
C TYR A 92 33.36 9.49 -29.80
N SER A 93 33.89 8.26 -29.80
CA SER A 93 33.03 7.09 -29.95
C SER A 93 32.16 6.92 -28.70
N GLY A 94 30.92 6.51 -28.88
CA GLY A 94 29.97 6.32 -27.79
C GLY A 94 28.76 5.50 -28.19
N ALA A 95 27.85 5.38 -27.26
CA ALA A 95 26.57 4.75 -27.42
C ALA A 95 25.45 5.69 -26.96
N GLY A 96 24.24 5.50 -27.51
CA GLY A 96 23.06 6.21 -27.11
C GLY A 96 21.87 5.27 -27.10
N GLU A 97 20.96 5.46 -26.16
CA GLU A 97 19.76 4.66 -26.02
C GLU A 97 18.63 5.50 -25.41
N ALA A 98 17.39 5.15 -25.71
CA ALA A 98 16.23 5.84 -25.17
C ALA A 98 15.20 4.85 -24.66
N TRP A 99 14.54 5.20 -23.56
CA TRP A 99 13.51 4.39 -22.89
C TRP A 99 12.29 5.26 -22.59
N ILE A 100 11.12 4.62 -22.50
CA ILE A 100 9.90 5.20 -21.96
C ILE A 100 9.35 4.25 -20.91
N ASP A 101 9.14 4.77 -19.70
CA ASP A 101 8.55 4.03 -18.57
C ASP A 101 7.05 3.77 -18.87
N TRP A 102 6.75 2.63 -19.52
CA TRP A 102 5.40 2.29 -19.98
C TRP A 102 4.48 1.85 -18.85
N ASN A 103 5.05 1.29 -17.78
CA ASN A 103 4.32 0.77 -16.63
C ASN A 103 4.26 1.76 -15.46
N GLN A 104 4.89 2.95 -15.62
CA GLN A 104 4.91 4.07 -14.67
C GLN A 104 5.42 3.65 -13.27
N ASN A 105 6.35 2.71 -13.22
CA ASN A 105 6.95 2.25 -11.97
C ASN A 105 8.17 3.07 -11.53
N GLY A 106 8.58 4.05 -12.33
CA GLY A 106 9.72 4.94 -12.06
C GLY A 106 11.09 4.34 -12.43
N ASN A 107 11.15 3.13 -12.97
CA ASN A 107 12.35 2.47 -13.47
C ASN A 107 12.30 2.42 -15.01
N TYR A 108 13.44 2.07 -15.62
CA TYR A 108 13.53 1.85 -17.06
C TYR A 108 14.06 0.44 -17.29
N GLU A 109 13.19 -0.48 -17.68
CA GLU A 109 13.55 -1.85 -17.94
C GLU A 109 14.07 -2.02 -19.40
N PRO A 110 14.81 -3.11 -19.69
CA PRO A 110 15.25 -3.40 -21.06
C PRO A 110 14.11 -3.53 -22.08
N THR A 111 12.91 -3.91 -21.63
CA THR A 111 11.69 -4.01 -22.47
C THR A 111 11.07 -2.65 -22.80
N GLU A 112 11.52 -1.60 -22.17
CA GLU A 112 11.07 -0.22 -22.35
C GLU A 112 11.98 0.60 -23.26
N SER A 113 13.10 0.01 -23.72
CA SER A 113 13.97 0.61 -24.71
C SER A 113 13.23 0.80 -26.04
N ILE A 114 13.24 2.03 -26.55
CA ILE A 114 12.62 2.41 -27.84
C ILE A 114 13.62 2.44 -28.99
N GLY A 115 14.91 2.33 -28.70
CA GLY A 115 15.97 2.26 -29.68
C GLY A 115 17.34 2.64 -29.14
N SER A 116 18.36 2.16 -29.82
CA SER A 116 19.76 2.38 -29.46
C SER A 116 20.61 2.74 -30.66
N TRP A 117 21.74 3.38 -30.40
CA TRP A 117 22.74 3.82 -31.39
C TRP A 117 24.14 3.58 -30.83
N GLN A 118 25.08 3.27 -31.72
CA GLN A 118 26.52 3.24 -31.40
C GLN A 118 27.35 3.76 -32.58
N GLY A 119 28.29 4.65 -32.31
CA GLY A 119 29.11 5.23 -33.37
C GLY A 119 30.09 6.28 -32.86
N THR A 120 30.67 7.01 -33.83
CA THR A 120 31.53 8.15 -33.53
C THR A 120 30.99 9.37 -34.29
N PRO A 121 30.51 10.41 -33.60
CA PRO A 121 30.06 11.64 -34.24
C PRO A 121 31.18 12.32 -35.01
N PRO A 122 30.87 13.17 -36.06
CA PRO A 122 29.51 13.51 -36.49
C PRO A 122 28.86 12.38 -37.28
N THR A 123 27.64 12.03 -36.91
CA THR A 123 26.82 11.07 -37.64
C THR A 123 25.55 11.76 -38.15
N ALA A 124 24.87 11.15 -39.11
CA ALA A 124 23.51 11.57 -39.45
C ALA A 124 22.56 11.25 -38.25
N SER A 125 21.45 12.00 -38.16
CA SER A 125 20.40 11.67 -37.21
C SER A 125 19.90 10.25 -37.43
N THR A 126 19.59 9.57 -36.32
CA THR A 126 19.12 8.19 -36.26
C THR A 126 17.63 8.17 -35.94
N ASN A 127 16.89 7.29 -36.60
CA ASN A 127 15.48 7.09 -36.31
C ASN A 127 15.28 5.85 -35.43
N PHE A 128 14.67 6.03 -34.28
CA PHE A 128 14.15 4.97 -33.44
C PHE A 128 12.67 4.77 -33.80
N ASN A 129 12.37 3.63 -34.44
CA ASN A 129 11.00 3.26 -34.78
C ASN A 129 10.48 2.36 -33.66
N PHE A 130 9.44 2.75 -32.99
CA PHE A 130 8.94 2.02 -31.83
C PHE A 130 7.42 1.92 -31.82
N PHE A 131 6.94 0.92 -31.08
CA PHE A 131 5.53 0.65 -30.84
C PHE A 131 5.24 0.90 -29.37
N VAL A 132 4.17 1.66 -29.07
CA VAL A 132 3.69 1.85 -27.71
C VAL A 132 2.92 0.60 -27.28
N PRO A 133 3.32 -0.11 -26.24
CA PRO A 133 2.60 -1.30 -25.79
C PRO A 133 1.11 -1.02 -25.53
N ALA A 134 0.23 -1.93 -25.92
CA ALA A 134 -1.22 -1.74 -25.76
C ALA A 134 -1.64 -1.75 -24.27
N ASN A 135 -0.81 -2.32 -23.42
CA ASN A 135 -0.98 -2.37 -21.97
C ASN A 135 -0.20 -1.28 -21.22
N SER A 136 0.35 -0.26 -21.91
CA SER A 136 0.94 0.90 -21.24
C SER A 136 -0.08 1.58 -20.34
N ILE A 137 0.38 2.10 -19.20
CA ILE A 137 -0.49 2.84 -18.27
C ILE A 137 -0.82 4.20 -18.87
N ALA A 138 -2.10 4.58 -18.82
CA ALA A 138 -2.56 5.89 -19.31
C ALA A 138 -2.12 7.01 -18.35
N GLY A 139 -1.78 8.17 -18.90
CA GLY A 139 -1.36 9.32 -18.12
C GLY A 139 0.05 9.79 -18.43
N PHE A 140 0.60 10.60 -17.52
CA PHE A 140 1.96 11.13 -17.66
C PHE A 140 3.00 10.11 -17.21
N THR A 141 4.03 9.95 -18.03
CA THR A 141 5.23 9.20 -17.72
C THR A 141 6.46 9.94 -18.21
N THR A 142 7.65 9.38 -17.99
CA THR A 142 8.91 9.95 -18.42
C THR A 142 9.55 9.15 -19.56
N MET A 143 10.26 9.85 -20.39
CA MET A 143 11.18 9.29 -21.38
C MET A 143 12.58 9.76 -21.06
N ARG A 144 13.54 8.84 -21.01
CA ARG A 144 14.95 9.09 -20.79
C ARG A 144 15.71 8.82 -22.07
N VAL A 145 16.62 9.74 -22.43
CA VAL A 145 17.56 9.59 -23.53
C VAL A 145 18.96 9.75 -22.99
N THR A 146 19.77 8.72 -23.12
CA THR A 146 21.17 8.70 -22.64
C THR A 146 22.13 8.65 -23.82
N GLN A 147 23.19 9.44 -23.75
CA GLN A 147 24.39 9.28 -24.56
C GLN A 147 25.59 9.10 -23.60
N GLU A 148 26.33 8.02 -23.77
CA GLU A 148 27.54 7.74 -23.01
C GLU A 148 28.74 7.66 -23.94
N GLU A 149 29.76 8.52 -23.70
CA GLU A 149 31.03 8.45 -24.40
C GLU A 149 31.81 7.19 -23.98
N GLN A 150 32.36 6.47 -24.95
CA GLN A 150 33.00 5.17 -24.76
C GLN A 150 32.05 4.07 -24.24
N GLY A 151 30.75 4.36 -24.10
CA GLY A 151 29.74 3.38 -23.76
C GLY A 151 29.53 2.33 -24.83
N SER A 152 28.84 1.27 -24.48
CA SER A 152 28.42 0.18 -25.38
C SER A 152 26.99 -0.26 -25.07
N ILE A 153 26.20 -0.54 -26.12
CA ILE A 153 24.84 -1.04 -25.97
C ILE A 153 24.81 -2.51 -25.51
N PRO A 154 23.81 -2.88 -24.67
CA PRO A 154 22.81 -2.02 -24.05
C PRO A 154 23.45 -1.12 -22.98
N LEU A 155 22.90 0.11 -22.83
CA LEU A 155 23.27 1.00 -21.74
C LEU A 155 22.47 0.67 -20.48
N ASP A 156 23.04 1.00 -19.33
CA ASP A 156 22.28 1.03 -18.06
C ASP A 156 21.65 2.43 -17.92
N PRO A 157 20.33 2.57 -17.95
CA PRO A 157 19.67 3.86 -17.87
C PRO A 157 19.95 4.62 -16.56
N CYS A 158 20.37 3.93 -15.49
CA CYS A 158 20.59 4.49 -14.18
C CYS A 158 22.08 4.63 -13.79
N ALA A 159 23.01 4.26 -14.69
CA ALA A 159 24.43 4.32 -14.42
C ALA A 159 24.94 5.76 -14.24
N GLU A 160 25.94 5.91 -13.39
CA GLU A 160 26.81 7.08 -13.34
C GLU A 160 28.01 6.83 -14.26
N PHE A 161 28.33 7.78 -15.14
CA PHE A 161 29.44 7.70 -16.06
C PHE A 161 30.18 9.05 -16.15
N THR A 162 31.30 9.11 -16.86
CA THR A 162 32.11 10.33 -16.84
C THR A 162 31.65 11.35 -17.87
N TRP A 163 31.51 10.99 -19.14
CA TRP A 163 31.21 11.89 -20.24
C TRP A 163 29.98 11.42 -21.02
N GLY A 164 29.08 12.35 -21.28
CA GLY A 164 27.86 12.11 -22.00
C GLY A 164 26.75 13.01 -21.54
N SER A 165 25.51 12.61 -21.80
CA SER A 165 24.32 13.34 -21.34
C SER A 165 23.17 12.38 -21.04
N VAL A 166 22.35 12.78 -20.09
CA VAL A 166 21.03 12.16 -19.81
C VAL A 166 20.00 13.28 -19.83
N VAL A 167 18.98 13.12 -20.66
CA VAL A 167 17.89 14.10 -20.79
C VAL A 167 16.55 13.41 -20.57
N GLU A 168 15.70 14.01 -19.75
CA GLU A 168 14.34 13.50 -19.49
C GLU A 168 13.28 14.41 -20.08
N PHE A 169 12.27 13.78 -20.71
CA PHE A 169 11.11 14.43 -21.32
C PHE A 169 9.82 13.86 -20.76
N SER A 170 8.72 14.61 -20.90
CA SER A 170 7.39 14.14 -20.52
C SER A 170 6.72 13.39 -21.68
N ILE A 171 6.10 12.26 -21.39
CA ILE A 171 5.22 11.53 -22.32
C ILE A 171 3.83 11.44 -21.71
N PHE A 172 2.79 11.66 -22.50
CA PHE A 172 1.41 11.46 -22.11
C PHE A 172 0.80 10.31 -22.91
N ILE A 173 0.46 9.21 -22.23
CA ILE A 173 -0.12 8.02 -22.86
C ILE A 173 -1.64 8.14 -22.90
N THR A 174 -2.23 7.97 -24.09
CA THR A 174 -3.68 7.92 -24.28
C THR A 174 -4.15 6.54 -24.68
N GLY A 175 -5.35 6.14 -24.25
CA GLY A 175 -5.94 4.84 -24.61
C GLY A 175 -5.28 3.62 -23.98
N GLY A 176 -4.39 3.83 -23.01
CA GLY A 176 -3.77 2.78 -22.21
C GLY A 176 -4.67 2.34 -21.03
N ILE A 177 -4.08 1.62 -20.08
CA ILE A 177 -4.78 1.18 -18.87
C ILE A 177 -5.00 2.41 -17.97
N ASP A 178 -6.26 2.63 -17.58
CA ASP A 178 -6.63 3.72 -16.68
C ASP A 178 -6.50 3.23 -15.23
N CYS A 179 -5.53 3.77 -14.51
CA CYS A 179 -5.30 3.47 -13.10
C CYS A 179 -6.06 4.39 -12.14
N THR A 180 -6.93 5.28 -12.64
CA THR A 180 -7.75 6.13 -11.76
C THR A 180 -8.70 5.28 -10.90
N GLY A 181 -8.59 5.45 -9.57
CA GLY A 181 -9.43 4.72 -8.62
C GLY A 181 -8.90 3.35 -8.21
N PHE A 182 -7.74 2.91 -8.69
CA PHE A 182 -7.04 1.80 -8.07
C PHE A 182 -6.60 2.19 -6.66
N LEU A 183 -6.89 1.30 -5.70
CA LEU A 183 -6.52 1.48 -4.30
C LEU A 183 -5.27 0.67 -3.99
N GLY A 184 -4.50 1.14 -3.03
CA GLY A 184 -3.34 0.40 -2.53
C GLY A 184 -1.99 0.92 -2.99
N ASN A 185 -1.92 1.86 -3.92
CA ASN A 185 -0.64 2.38 -4.40
C ASN A 185 0.14 3.16 -3.33
N THR A 186 -0.54 3.72 -2.36
CA THR A 186 0.07 4.42 -1.23
C THR A 186 -0.62 4.07 0.09
N SER A 187 0.03 4.35 1.21
CA SER A 187 -0.59 4.18 2.53
C SER A 187 -1.86 5.02 2.72
N ALA A 188 -1.96 6.18 2.03
CA ALA A 188 -3.14 7.05 2.07
C ALA A 188 -4.33 6.47 1.29
N GLU A 189 -4.05 5.67 0.26
CA GLU A 189 -5.03 5.01 -0.62
C GLU A 189 -5.10 3.50 -0.36
N ALA A 190 -4.61 3.05 0.80
CA ALA A 190 -4.56 1.63 1.15
C ALA A 190 -5.92 0.93 1.01
N ILE A 191 -5.90 -0.29 0.52
CA ILE A 191 -7.07 -1.17 0.45
C ILE A 191 -7.52 -1.46 1.88
N ILE A 192 -8.76 -1.11 2.20
CA ILE A 192 -9.30 -1.30 3.54
C ILE A 192 -9.78 -2.74 3.71
N VAL A 193 -9.23 -3.45 4.66
CA VAL A 193 -9.68 -4.78 5.09
C VAL A 193 -10.87 -4.60 6.04
N PRO A 194 -12.08 -5.02 5.65
CA PRO A 194 -13.27 -4.72 6.42
C PRO A 194 -13.41 -5.58 7.69
N SER A 195 -12.87 -6.78 7.67
CA SER A 195 -12.89 -7.72 8.81
C SER A 195 -11.90 -8.86 8.57
N ILE A 196 -11.43 -9.48 9.65
CA ILE A 196 -10.65 -10.72 9.62
C ILE A 196 -11.58 -11.89 10.01
N PRO A 197 -11.54 -13.05 9.32
CA PRO A 197 -10.61 -13.42 8.26
C PRO A 197 -10.88 -12.68 6.94
N PHE A 198 -9.82 -12.43 6.19
CA PHE A 198 -9.83 -11.72 4.91
C PHE A 198 -8.99 -12.45 3.88
N VAL A 199 -9.48 -12.53 2.65
CA VAL A 199 -8.74 -13.04 1.50
C VAL A 199 -8.97 -12.11 0.33
N ASP A 200 -7.90 -11.75 -0.37
CA ASP A 200 -7.97 -11.00 -1.62
C ASP A 200 -6.97 -11.58 -2.63
N THR A 201 -7.28 -11.40 -3.91
CA THR A 201 -6.39 -11.73 -5.02
C THR A 201 -6.18 -10.48 -5.85
N ASN A 202 -4.93 -10.07 -5.99
CA ASN A 202 -4.57 -8.85 -6.70
C ASN A 202 -3.25 -9.06 -7.45
N SER A 203 -2.74 -8.02 -8.08
CA SER A 203 -1.49 -8.07 -8.84
C SER A 203 -0.70 -6.80 -8.60
N THR A 204 0.62 -6.94 -8.51
CA THR A 204 1.54 -5.80 -8.44
C THR A 204 1.94 -5.28 -9.83
N VAL A 205 1.51 -5.95 -10.93
CA VAL A 205 2.00 -5.69 -12.29
C VAL A 205 1.50 -4.37 -12.89
N MET A 206 0.34 -3.89 -12.48
CA MET A 206 -0.28 -2.71 -13.10
C MET A 206 -0.81 -1.74 -12.05
N CYS A 207 -0.64 -0.46 -12.32
CA CYS A 207 -1.15 0.64 -11.50
C CYS A 207 -0.48 0.83 -10.14
N TYR A 208 0.62 0.16 -9.87
CA TYR A 208 1.36 0.29 -8.63
C TYR A 208 2.79 0.74 -8.89
N SER A 209 3.25 1.72 -8.13
CA SER A 209 4.64 2.18 -8.10
C SER A 209 5.35 1.62 -6.88
N SER A 210 6.66 1.78 -6.80
CA SER A 210 7.42 1.45 -5.61
C SER A 210 7.40 2.64 -4.65
N GLU A 211 6.62 2.55 -3.59
CA GLU A 211 6.57 3.54 -2.50
C GLU A 211 7.33 3.03 -1.25
N SER A 212 7.61 1.72 -1.19
CA SER A 212 8.41 1.10 -0.14
C SER A 212 9.88 1.49 -0.29
N THR A 213 10.57 1.60 0.84
CA THR A 213 12.01 1.89 0.89
C THR A 213 12.87 0.63 0.90
N VAL A 214 12.28 -0.57 0.82
CA VAL A 214 13.00 -1.84 0.95
C VAL A 214 13.47 -2.33 -0.41
N TYR A 215 12.56 -2.47 -1.37
CA TYR A 215 12.87 -2.85 -2.74
C TYR A 215 12.25 -1.88 -3.73
N ASN A 216 12.80 -1.83 -4.94
CA ASN A 216 12.26 -1.01 -6.04
C ASN A 216 11.20 -1.79 -6.86
N SER A 217 10.53 -2.75 -6.25
CA SER A 217 9.40 -3.45 -6.86
C SER A 217 8.09 -2.71 -6.59
N PRO A 218 7.09 -2.82 -7.47
CA PRO A 218 5.77 -2.26 -7.20
C PRO A 218 5.16 -2.85 -5.94
N ASP A 219 4.55 -2.02 -5.10
CA ASP A 219 3.98 -2.42 -3.82
C ASP A 219 2.49 -2.09 -3.68
N VAL A 220 1.79 -2.86 -2.84
CA VAL A 220 0.35 -2.68 -2.58
C VAL A 220 0.10 -2.63 -1.08
N PHE A 221 -0.52 -1.55 -0.63
CA PHE A 221 -0.85 -1.31 0.77
C PHE A 221 -2.25 -1.81 1.12
N TYR A 222 -2.34 -2.64 2.14
CA TYR A 222 -3.58 -3.05 2.81
C TYR A 222 -3.62 -2.46 4.22
N LYS A 223 -4.75 -1.88 4.62
CA LYS A 223 -4.96 -1.36 5.97
C LYS A 223 -5.96 -2.21 6.72
N PHE A 224 -5.58 -2.74 7.87
CA PHE A 224 -6.42 -3.61 8.70
C PHE A 224 -6.33 -3.27 10.18
N GLY A 225 -7.38 -3.60 10.94
CA GLY A 225 -7.39 -3.54 12.39
C GLY A 225 -7.10 -4.92 12.98
N THR A 226 -6.43 -4.97 14.12
CA THR A 226 -6.22 -6.22 14.85
C THR A 226 -7.40 -6.51 15.79
N ASN A 227 -7.69 -7.80 15.99
CA ASN A 227 -8.69 -8.23 16.96
C ASN A 227 -8.04 -8.33 18.36
N PRO A 228 -8.44 -7.50 19.34
CA PRO A 228 -7.85 -7.53 20.68
C PRO A 228 -8.11 -8.82 21.44
N LEU A 229 -9.00 -9.69 20.95
CA LEU A 229 -9.29 -11.01 21.54
C LEU A 229 -8.49 -12.14 20.89
N ALA A 230 -7.79 -11.88 19.79
CA ALA A 230 -6.93 -12.86 19.15
C ALA A 230 -5.58 -12.99 19.90
N ALA A 231 -5.03 -14.19 19.90
CA ALA A 231 -3.67 -14.44 20.38
C ALA A 231 -2.66 -13.90 19.37
N SER A 232 -2.88 -14.23 18.11
CA SER A 232 -2.00 -13.81 17.02
C SER A 232 -2.81 -13.49 15.76
N THR A 233 -2.23 -12.65 14.90
CA THR A 233 -2.69 -12.38 13.55
C THR A 233 -1.62 -12.86 12.59
N THR A 234 -2.04 -13.60 11.56
CA THR A 234 -1.16 -14.07 10.48
C THR A 234 -1.56 -13.37 9.18
N VAL A 235 -0.58 -12.78 8.50
CA VAL A 235 -0.69 -12.28 7.13
C VAL A 235 0.16 -13.18 6.25
N SER A 236 -0.43 -13.79 5.26
CA SER A 236 0.21 -14.79 4.39
C SER A 236 0.00 -14.45 2.92
N LEU A 237 1.06 -14.58 2.13
CA LEU A 237 1.07 -14.47 0.67
C LEU A 237 1.28 -15.82 -0.01
N CYS A 238 1.06 -16.93 0.70
CA CYS A 238 1.17 -18.28 0.13
C CYS A 238 0.26 -18.46 -1.09
N ASN A 239 0.76 -19.18 -2.09
CA ASN A 239 0.17 -19.42 -3.42
C ASN A 239 0.17 -18.18 -4.33
N SER A 240 1.05 -17.22 -4.09
CA SER A 240 1.36 -16.15 -5.04
C SER A 240 2.16 -16.69 -6.24
N SER A 241 2.22 -15.91 -7.33
CA SER A 241 2.85 -16.35 -8.58
C SER A 241 4.33 -15.95 -8.70
N PHE A 242 4.88 -15.23 -7.71
CA PHE A 242 6.24 -14.70 -7.72
C PHE A 242 6.84 -14.73 -6.30
N ASP A 243 8.12 -14.48 -6.20
CA ASP A 243 8.87 -14.35 -4.95
C ASP A 243 8.47 -13.05 -4.24
N THR A 244 7.66 -13.18 -3.19
CA THR A 244 7.03 -12.04 -2.52
C THR A 244 7.87 -11.53 -1.35
N TYR A 245 7.73 -10.25 -1.04
CA TYR A 245 8.23 -9.65 0.18
C TYR A 245 7.08 -8.96 0.91
N LEU A 246 6.90 -9.29 2.17
CA LEU A 246 5.81 -8.77 3.01
C LEU A 246 6.38 -7.91 4.13
N THR A 247 5.84 -6.70 4.28
CA THR A 247 6.18 -5.81 5.39
C THR A 247 4.92 -5.43 6.18
N ILE A 248 4.99 -5.49 7.50
CA ILE A 248 3.94 -4.96 8.40
C ILE A 248 4.43 -3.65 8.99
N LEU A 249 3.62 -2.58 8.81
CA LEU A 249 3.91 -1.24 9.32
C LEU A 249 2.87 -0.79 10.34
N ASP A 250 3.29 0.06 11.28
CA ASP A 250 2.37 0.81 12.15
C ASP A 250 1.72 2.00 11.39
N VAL A 251 0.82 2.73 12.06
CA VAL A 251 0.14 3.90 11.48
C VAL A 251 1.08 5.07 11.15
N ASN A 252 2.30 5.07 11.68
CA ASN A 252 3.33 6.05 11.41
C ASN A 252 4.35 5.55 10.35
N LEU A 253 4.06 4.42 9.71
CA LEU A 253 4.89 3.74 8.71
C LEU A 253 6.21 3.21 9.26
N ASN A 254 6.31 2.94 10.56
CA ASN A 254 7.45 2.24 11.13
C ASN A 254 7.29 0.74 10.92
N VAL A 255 8.38 0.08 10.52
CA VAL A 255 8.41 -1.38 10.32
C VAL A 255 8.24 -2.10 11.66
N ILE A 256 7.22 -2.97 11.74
CA ILE A 256 6.97 -3.87 12.87
C ILE A 256 7.58 -5.25 12.60
N ALA A 257 7.36 -5.78 11.41
CA ALA A 257 7.86 -7.07 10.97
C ALA A 257 7.99 -7.10 9.45
N PHE A 258 8.85 -7.98 8.95
CA PHE A 258 8.99 -8.27 7.52
C PHE A 258 9.41 -9.72 7.31
N ASN A 259 9.14 -10.25 6.13
CA ASN A 259 9.52 -11.62 5.75
C ASN A 259 9.51 -11.73 4.21
N ASP A 260 10.45 -12.54 3.68
CA ASP A 260 10.53 -12.92 2.27
C ASP A 260 10.20 -14.40 2.05
N ASP A 261 10.49 -15.28 3.01
CA ASP A 261 10.26 -16.71 2.94
C ASP A 261 9.42 -17.20 4.12
N GLY A 262 8.15 -17.50 3.91
CA GLY A 262 7.23 -18.04 4.91
C GLY A 262 7.44 -19.55 5.13
N ASN A 263 7.57 -19.97 6.39
CA ASN A 263 7.79 -21.41 6.69
C ASN A 263 6.61 -22.31 6.30
N SER A 264 5.41 -21.77 6.16
CA SER A 264 4.18 -22.52 5.81
C SER A 264 3.86 -22.48 4.31
N CYS A 265 4.59 -21.63 3.58
CA CYS A 265 4.39 -21.44 2.14
C CYS A 265 5.31 -22.33 1.30
N SER A 266 5.12 -22.30 -0.01
CA SER A 266 6.09 -22.76 -0.99
C SER A 266 7.31 -21.84 -0.99
N SER A 267 8.36 -22.20 -1.70
CA SER A 267 9.60 -21.39 -1.76
C SER A 267 9.33 -20.02 -2.38
N GLY A 268 9.78 -18.95 -1.71
CA GLY A 268 9.71 -17.58 -2.19
C GLY A 268 8.40 -16.84 -1.86
N GLU A 269 7.54 -17.40 -1.03
CA GLU A 269 6.30 -16.72 -0.62
C GLU A 269 6.35 -16.33 0.86
N SER A 270 5.91 -15.11 1.17
CA SER A 270 6.05 -14.51 2.49
C SER A 270 4.90 -14.84 3.43
N GLU A 271 5.21 -14.99 4.72
CA GLU A 271 4.21 -15.12 5.79
C GLU A 271 4.72 -14.52 7.10
N ILE A 272 3.90 -13.72 7.76
CA ILE A 272 4.21 -13.11 9.06
C ILE A 272 3.10 -13.43 10.05
N THR A 273 3.48 -13.97 11.22
CA THR A 273 2.60 -14.11 12.38
C THR A 273 3.12 -13.24 13.52
N PHE A 274 2.25 -12.42 14.11
CA PHE A 274 2.58 -11.55 15.22
C PHE A 274 1.47 -11.54 16.28
N GLU A 275 1.80 -11.12 17.52
CA GLU A 275 0.81 -11.03 18.60
C GLU A 275 -0.23 -9.95 18.30
N SER A 276 -1.52 -10.32 18.34
CA SER A 276 -2.65 -9.41 18.17
C SER A 276 -2.90 -8.56 19.42
N GLY A 277 -3.60 -7.45 19.28
CA GLY A 277 -4.10 -6.67 20.41
C GLY A 277 -3.20 -5.54 20.91
N SER A 278 -2.01 -5.38 20.34
CA SER A 278 -1.14 -4.24 20.65
C SER A 278 -1.33 -3.05 19.71
N TYR A 279 -2.11 -3.19 18.64
CA TYR A 279 -2.25 -2.20 17.56
C TYR A 279 -3.72 -1.98 17.19
N ASP A 280 -4.12 -0.69 17.15
CA ASP A 280 -5.48 -0.32 16.69
C ASP A 280 -5.62 -0.42 15.17
N SER A 281 -4.53 -0.28 14.42
CA SER A 281 -4.49 -0.36 12.96
C SER A 281 -3.06 -0.57 12.47
N LEU A 282 -2.91 -1.37 11.40
CA LEU A 282 -1.66 -1.72 10.76
C LEU A 282 -1.79 -1.60 9.24
N TYR A 283 -0.64 -1.55 8.56
CA TYR A 283 -0.54 -1.76 7.12
C TYR A 283 0.20 -3.07 6.84
N ALA A 284 -0.31 -3.85 5.90
CA ALA A 284 0.44 -4.89 5.22
C ALA A 284 0.83 -4.36 3.84
N VAL A 285 2.12 -4.38 3.53
CA VAL A 285 2.68 -3.96 2.24
C VAL A 285 3.16 -5.21 1.52
N VAL A 286 2.57 -5.46 0.36
CA VAL A 286 2.91 -6.56 -0.53
C VAL A 286 3.81 -6.03 -1.62
N GLU A 287 5.03 -6.53 -1.73
CA GLU A 287 5.98 -6.22 -2.80
C GLU A 287 6.70 -7.48 -3.26
N GLY A 288 7.54 -7.41 -4.28
CA GLY A 288 8.34 -8.52 -4.74
C GLY A 288 9.78 -8.46 -4.28
N TRP A 289 10.39 -9.61 -4.02
CA TRP A 289 11.83 -9.71 -3.81
C TRP A 289 12.58 -9.31 -5.09
N ASN A 290 13.57 -8.44 -4.96
CA ASN A 290 14.52 -8.10 -6.02
C ASN A 290 13.88 -7.77 -7.39
N LEU A 291 12.87 -6.87 -7.41
CA LEU A 291 12.12 -6.42 -8.59
C LEU A 291 11.11 -7.43 -9.16
N GLU A 292 10.88 -8.55 -8.51
CA GLU A 292 9.82 -9.45 -8.93
C GLU A 292 8.44 -8.82 -8.72
N ASN A 293 7.49 -9.23 -9.53
CA ASN A 293 6.11 -8.75 -9.53
C ASN A 293 5.19 -9.79 -10.15
N GLY A 294 3.91 -9.75 -9.84
CA GLY A 294 2.97 -10.75 -10.35
C GLY A 294 1.63 -10.72 -9.64
N GLU A 295 0.86 -11.78 -9.89
CA GLU A 295 -0.38 -12.02 -9.15
C GLU A 295 -0.08 -12.62 -7.78
N TYR A 296 -0.77 -12.14 -6.74
CA TYR A 296 -0.65 -12.63 -5.38
C TYR A 296 -2.00 -12.88 -4.73
N ILE A 297 -1.98 -13.70 -3.70
CA ILE A 297 -3.09 -13.95 -2.80
C ILE A 297 -2.68 -13.51 -1.41
N ILE A 298 -3.37 -12.51 -0.86
CA ILE A 298 -3.20 -12.11 0.54
C ILE A 298 -4.28 -12.76 1.40
N ASN A 299 -3.87 -13.40 2.48
CA ASN A 299 -4.75 -14.01 3.46
C ASN A 299 -4.42 -13.46 4.85
N ILE A 300 -5.39 -12.85 5.53
CA ILE A 300 -5.24 -12.34 6.89
C ILE A 300 -6.18 -13.12 7.81
N THR A 301 -5.60 -13.77 8.82
CA THR A 301 -6.33 -14.62 9.76
C THR A 301 -5.93 -14.31 11.19
N ASP A 302 -6.89 -14.49 12.12
CA ASP A 302 -6.67 -14.40 13.54
C ASP A 302 -6.73 -15.78 14.19
N GLU A 303 -5.78 -16.10 15.05
CA GLU A 303 -5.87 -17.21 15.98
C GLU A 303 -6.49 -16.72 17.29
N LEU A 304 -7.74 -17.11 17.52
CA LEU A 304 -8.43 -16.76 18.75
C LEU A 304 -7.83 -17.53 19.93
N ASN A 305 -7.73 -16.89 21.08
CA ASN A 305 -7.39 -17.53 22.35
C ASN A 305 -8.49 -18.54 22.78
N VAL A 306 -8.67 -19.62 22.03
CA VAL A 306 -9.56 -20.71 22.42
C VAL A 306 -8.86 -21.58 23.45
N GLY A 307 -8.94 -21.22 24.72
CA GLY A 307 -8.50 -22.11 25.80
C GLY A 307 -7.61 -21.56 26.89
N ALA A 308 -7.30 -20.28 26.91
CA ALA A 308 -6.96 -19.66 28.18
C ALA A 308 -8.30 -19.35 28.88
N HIS A 309 -8.75 -20.19 29.83
CA HIS A 309 -9.34 -19.60 31.00
C HIS A 309 -8.33 -18.54 31.45
N GLN A 310 -8.46 -17.28 30.97
CA GLN A 310 -7.98 -16.18 31.77
C GLN A 310 -8.59 -16.50 33.16
N ASN A 311 -7.74 -16.64 34.15
CA ASN A 311 -8.16 -16.40 35.50
C ASN A 311 -8.66 -14.96 35.49
N LEU A 312 -9.92 -14.78 35.10
CA LEU A 312 -10.66 -13.56 35.31
C LEU A 312 -10.49 -13.37 36.79
N LYS A 313 -9.68 -12.38 37.17
CA LYS A 313 -9.54 -11.96 38.56
C LYS A 313 -10.96 -11.88 39.04
N GLU A 314 -11.36 -12.75 40.05
CA GLU A 314 -12.73 -12.77 40.54
C GLU A 314 -13.11 -11.35 40.90
N VAL A 315 -13.94 -10.74 40.07
CA VAL A 315 -14.33 -9.34 40.23
C VAL A 315 -15.38 -9.25 41.33
N PHE A 316 -16.14 -10.36 41.52
CA PHE A 316 -17.18 -10.49 42.53
C PHE A 316 -17.07 -11.83 43.24
N THR A 317 -17.25 -11.81 44.54
CA THR A 317 -17.47 -13.02 45.34
C THR A 317 -18.87 -13.00 45.93
N ILE A 318 -19.53 -14.18 45.97
CA ILE A 318 -20.86 -14.37 46.54
C ILE A 318 -20.69 -15.17 47.82
N TYR A 319 -21.26 -14.64 48.91
CA TYR A 319 -21.23 -15.32 50.18
C TYR A 319 -22.49 -15.06 51.04
N PRO A 320 -22.91 -15.98 51.92
CA PRO A 320 -22.37 -17.32 52.06
C PRO A 320 -22.68 -18.19 50.81
N ASN A 321 -21.89 -19.21 50.57
CA ASN A 321 -22.17 -20.23 49.58
C ASN A 321 -21.63 -21.57 50.14
N PRO A 322 -22.48 -22.49 50.60
CA PRO A 322 -23.96 -22.53 50.52
C PRO A 322 -24.68 -21.38 51.22
N ALA A 323 -25.83 -20.98 50.71
CA ALA A 323 -26.68 -19.92 51.22
C ALA A 323 -28.09 -20.47 51.58
N ASN A 324 -28.80 -19.74 52.46
CA ASN A 324 -30.20 -20.04 52.80
C ASN A 324 -31.14 -18.97 52.22
N ASN A 325 -31.14 -17.76 52.80
CA ASN A 325 -32.11 -16.73 52.47
C ASN A 325 -31.53 -15.48 51.83
N ILE A 326 -30.26 -15.17 52.10
CA ILE A 326 -29.61 -13.94 51.63
C ILE A 326 -28.21 -14.29 51.13
N ILE A 327 -27.82 -13.71 50.03
CA ILE A 327 -26.43 -13.68 49.55
C ILE A 327 -25.90 -12.25 49.54
N HIS A 328 -24.60 -12.12 49.73
CA HIS A 328 -23.86 -10.88 49.69
C HIS A 328 -22.88 -10.91 48.52
N PHE A 329 -22.60 -9.74 47.99
CA PHE A 329 -21.56 -9.53 46.96
C PHE A 329 -20.40 -8.76 47.57
N SER A 330 -19.18 -9.22 47.39
CA SER A 330 -17.95 -8.47 47.70
C SER A 330 -17.09 -8.33 46.44
N GLY A 331 -16.36 -7.23 46.35
CA GLY A 331 -15.56 -6.86 45.16
C GLY A 331 -16.07 -5.57 44.52
N SER A 332 -16.09 -5.52 43.19
CA SER A 332 -16.60 -4.34 42.45
C SER A 332 -18.12 -4.19 42.62
N LEU A 333 -18.62 -2.94 42.43
CA LEU A 333 -20.07 -2.66 42.54
C LEU A 333 -20.85 -3.45 41.48
N VAL A 334 -21.76 -4.31 41.95
CA VAL A 334 -22.70 -5.06 41.07
C VAL A 334 -23.93 -4.21 40.82
N PHE A 335 -24.31 -4.06 39.53
CA PHE A 335 -25.51 -3.30 39.15
C PHE A 335 -26.62 -4.19 38.58
N LYS A 336 -26.32 -5.40 38.10
CA LYS A 336 -27.29 -6.35 37.59
C LYS A 336 -26.95 -7.77 38.04
N VAL A 337 -27.98 -8.51 38.48
CA VAL A 337 -27.88 -9.94 38.84
C VAL A 337 -29.00 -10.70 38.14
N GLU A 338 -28.65 -11.83 37.53
CA GLU A 338 -29.59 -12.80 36.99
C GLU A 338 -29.27 -14.18 37.58
N ILE A 339 -30.27 -14.89 38.06
CA ILE A 339 -30.14 -16.24 38.61
C ILE A 339 -30.87 -17.22 37.68
N PHE A 340 -30.20 -18.32 37.38
CA PHE A 340 -30.71 -19.39 36.51
C PHE A 340 -30.63 -20.73 37.25
N ASP A 341 -31.59 -21.61 37.03
CA ASP A 341 -31.44 -23.00 37.44
C ASP A 341 -30.50 -23.78 36.50
N ILE A 342 -30.21 -25.05 36.87
CA ILE A 342 -29.31 -25.90 36.07
C ILE A 342 -29.90 -26.29 34.68
N GLN A 343 -31.17 -26.05 34.40
CA GLN A 343 -31.80 -26.19 33.09
C GLN A 343 -31.78 -24.89 32.28
N GLY A 344 -31.15 -23.81 32.79
CA GLY A 344 -31.07 -22.52 32.14
C GLY A 344 -32.34 -21.68 32.25
N ARG A 345 -33.30 -22.05 33.06
CA ARG A 345 -34.50 -21.24 33.29
C ARG A 345 -34.15 -20.09 34.24
N LYS A 346 -34.55 -18.87 33.85
CA LYS A 346 -34.30 -17.68 34.66
C LYS A 346 -35.23 -17.65 35.86
N MET A 347 -34.66 -17.60 37.05
CA MET A 347 -35.38 -17.58 38.34
C MET A 347 -35.49 -16.16 38.88
N LEU A 348 -34.50 -15.30 38.62
CA LEU A 348 -34.46 -13.90 39.05
C LEU A 348 -33.76 -13.05 38.00
N SER A 349 -34.22 -11.81 37.81
CA SER A 349 -33.49 -10.76 37.08
C SER A 349 -33.73 -9.45 37.82
N GLU A 350 -32.68 -8.93 38.43
CA GLU A 350 -32.67 -7.61 39.04
C GLU A 350 -31.60 -6.74 38.38
N ALA A 351 -31.97 -5.50 38.10
CA ALA A 351 -31.08 -4.49 37.55
C ALA A 351 -31.14 -3.23 38.42
N ASN A 352 -30.10 -2.38 38.31
CA ASN A 352 -29.94 -1.15 39.09
C ASN A 352 -29.82 -1.39 40.60
N LEU A 353 -28.97 -2.33 40.99
CA LEU A 353 -28.57 -2.55 42.37
C LEU A 353 -27.59 -1.44 42.80
N ASP A 354 -28.03 -0.18 42.88
CA ASP A 354 -27.21 0.97 43.25
C ASP A 354 -26.62 0.76 44.64
N GLY A 355 -25.43 0.13 44.70
CA GLY A 355 -24.70 -0.16 45.93
C GLY A 355 -25.31 -1.25 46.81
N ILE A 356 -26.23 -2.06 46.32
CA ILE A 356 -26.78 -3.20 47.09
C ILE A 356 -25.71 -4.28 47.20
N THR A 357 -25.32 -4.53 48.40
CA THR A 357 -24.32 -5.56 48.73
C THR A 357 -24.98 -6.91 49.12
N ASN A 358 -26.33 -7.00 49.10
CA ASN A 358 -27.07 -8.21 49.48
C ASN A 358 -28.29 -8.41 48.58
N LEU A 359 -28.71 -9.67 48.42
CA LEU A 359 -29.87 -10.07 47.63
C LEU A 359 -30.66 -11.15 48.38
N ASP A 360 -31.96 -10.94 48.51
CA ASP A 360 -32.90 -11.93 49.08
C ASP A 360 -33.14 -13.06 48.06
N ILE A 361 -32.86 -14.27 48.43
CA ILE A 361 -33.00 -15.50 47.65
C ILE A 361 -33.89 -16.55 48.36
N SER A 362 -34.64 -16.13 49.38
CA SER A 362 -35.48 -17.01 50.20
C SER A 362 -36.60 -17.73 49.39
N PHE A 363 -36.90 -17.25 48.19
CA PHE A 363 -37.87 -17.87 47.26
C PHE A 363 -37.29 -19.05 46.46
N LEU A 364 -35.95 -19.22 46.47
CA LEU A 364 -35.29 -20.32 45.77
C LEU A 364 -35.36 -21.60 46.65
N LYS A 365 -35.62 -22.73 45.99
CA LYS A 365 -35.58 -24.05 46.64
C LYS A 365 -34.13 -24.50 46.80
N SER A 366 -33.89 -25.42 47.75
CA SER A 366 -32.57 -26.08 47.88
C SER A 366 -32.16 -26.71 46.54
N GLY A 367 -30.92 -26.44 46.15
CA GLY A 367 -30.37 -26.85 44.86
C GLY A 367 -29.18 -26.00 44.41
N THR A 368 -28.72 -26.28 43.19
CA THR A 368 -27.60 -25.53 42.57
C THR A 368 -28.16 -24.57 41.50
N TYR A 369 -27.66 -23.36 41.53
CA TYR A 369 -28.04 -22.26 40.61
C TYR A 369 -26.80 -21.62 40.01
N LEU A 370 -26.97 -20.95 38.88
CA LEU A 370 -25.95 -20.11 38.25
C LEU A 370 -26.32 -18.65 38.43
N VAL A 371 -25.44 -17.87 39.01
CA VAL A 371 -25.61 -16.42 39.23
C VAL A 371 -24.73 -15.69 38.26
N ASN A 372 -25.35 -14.93 37.35
CA ASN A 372 -24.68 -14.05 36.45
C ASN A 372 -24.73 -12.61 36.97
N SER A 373 -23.58 -12.09 37.40
CA SER A 373 -23.42 -10.75 37.96
C SER A 373 -22.75 -9.83 36.96
N LYS A 374 -23.21 -8.58 36.83
CA LYS A 374 -22.65 -7.56 35.95
C LYS A 374 -22.31 -6.30 36.76
N GLY A 375 -21.08 -5.82 36.60
CA GLY A 375 -20.58 -4.63 37.27
C GLY A 375 -20.77 -3.35 36.46
N VAL A 376 -20.50 -2.21 37.10
CA VAL A 376 -20.65 -0.86 36.51
C VAL A 376 -19.76 -0.63 35.29
N ASN A 377 -18.67 -1.33 35.18
CA ASN A 377 -17.71 -1.24 34.01
C ASN A 377 -18.03 -2.25 32.92
N ASN A 378 -19.24 -2.80 32.87
CA ASN A 378 -19.66 -3.83 31.93
C ASN A 378 -19.00 -5.20 32.13
N GLU A 379 -18.22 -5.37 33.20
CA GLU A 379 -17.62 -6.65 33.59
C GLU A 379 -18.74 -7.62 34.01
N SER A 380 -18.66 -8.88 33.56
CA SER A 380 -19.63 -9.91 33.91
C SER A 380 -18.94 -11.16 34.41
N GLN A 381 -19.56 -11.81 35.44
CA GLN A 381 -19.04 -13.04 36.03
C GLN A 381 -20.22 -13.98 36.25
N THR A 382 -20.02 -15.28 36.01
CA THR A 382 -20.97 -16.33 36.35
C THR A 382 -20.39 -17.19 37.46
N THR A 383 -21.11 -17.31 38.57
CA THR A 383 -20.70 -18.07 39.75
C THR A 383 -21.77 -19.11 40.09
N SER A 384 -21.36 -20.29 40.55
CA SER A 384 -22.31 -21.27 41.09
C SER A 384 -22.74 -20.91 42.50
N LEU A 385 -24.04 -21.01 42.78
CA LEU A 385 -24.64 -20.80 44.09
C LEU A 385 -25.36 -22.07 44.53
N ILE A 386 -25.04 -22.51 45.74
CA ILE A 386 -25.71 -23.65 46.37
C ILE A 386 -26.68 -23.13 47.43
N ILE A 387 -27.94 -23.52 47.35
CA ILE A 387 -28.97 -23.23 48.36
C ILE A 387 -29.11 -24.48 49.21
N SER A 388 -28.85 -24.34 50.53
CA SER A 388 -29.06 -25.40 51.50
C SER A 388 -30.51 -25.37 52.02
N SER A 389 -31.08 -26.54 52.34
CA SER A 389 -32.30 -26.61 53.15
C SER A 389 -31.99 -26.27 54.60
N ASP A 390 -32.80 -25.41 55.21
CA ASP A 390 -32.80 -25.35 56.71
C ASP A 390 -33.21 -26.73 57.22
N GLU A 391 -32.35 -27.33 58.04
CA GLU A 391 -32.73 -28.50 58.83
C GLU A 391 -33.72 -28.13 59.97
#